data_d9da2253d1dd1f44d7706d2ae152efc0
#
_entry.id   d9da2253d1dd1f44d7706d2ae152efc0
#
_cell.length_a   1.000
_cell.length_b   1.000
_cell.length_c   1.000
_cell.angle_alpha   90.00
_cell.angle_beta   90.00
_cell.angle_gamma   90.00
#
_symmetry.space_group_name_H-M   'P 1'
#
loop_
_entity.id
_entity.type
_entity.pdbx_description
1 polymer ?
#
loop_
_entity_poly.entity_id
_entity_poly.type
_entity_poly.pdbx_seq_one_letter_code
_entity_poly.pdbx_strand_id
1 'polypeptide(L)'
;MDLQVFDATAGKTHWLEDPIWQGTREATESIMGADDYLEQYFATNVVFEPMVAELFRSGFVMQMAAAQNDFSTPAVVSAAEADYEQNLANTVELFHLLASDPEHGEANRKVMEGWLEKHGAICAKAANQLQPLWSQPRVKVAQFTDAFAAASNRLKAICEEIGIKVPEAAP
;
A
#
# COMPACT_ATOMS: atom_id res chain seq x y z
N MET A 1 7.79 -10.24 -34.37
CA MET A 1 7.56 -9.73 -33.00
C MET A 1 7.78 -10.92 -32.08
N ASP A 2 9.00 -11.06 -31.56
CA ASP A 2 9.30 -12.17 -30.67
C ASP A 2 8.63 -11.90 -29.33
N LEU A 3 7.64 -12.70 -28.99
CA LEU A 3 7.10 -12.76 -27.63
C LEU A 3 8.24 -13.22 -26.72
N GLN A 4 8.83 -12.29 -25.97
CA GLN A 4 9.75 -12.68 -24.90
C GLN A 4 8.97 -13.55 -23.91
N VAL A 5 9.37 -14.82 -23.84
CA VAL A 5 8.79 -15.74 -22.86
C VAL A 5 9.16 -15.21 -21.48
N PHE A 6 8.16 -14.93 -20.64
CA PHE A 6 8.36 -14.50 -19.26
C PHE A 6 9.11 -15.61 -18.50
N ASP A 7 10.31 -15.31 -18.03
CA ASP A 7 11.08 -16.24 -17.20
C ASP A 7 10.60 -16.15 -15.74
N ALA A 8 9.71 -17.06 -15.39
CA ALA A 8 9.17 -17.15 -14.04
C ALA A 8 10.26 -17.42 -12.98
N THR A 9 11.36 -18.09 -13.36
CA THR A 9 12.48 -18.37 -12.45
C THR A 9 13.23 -17.09 -12.11
N ALA A 10 13.52 -16.27 -13.11
CA ALA A 10 14.14 -14.96 -12.91
C ALA A 10 13.26 -14.05 -12.04
N GLY A 11 11.96 -14.01 -12.33
CA GLY A 11 11.00 -13.24 -11.52
C GLY A 11 10.97 -13.68 -10.04
N LYS A 12 11.00 -15.00 -9.81
CA LYS A 12 11.06 -15.56 -8.44
C LYS A 12 12.37 -15.17 -7.74
N THR A 13 13.51 -15.24 -8.43
CA THR A 13 14.81 -14.85 -7.88
C THR A 13 14.82 -13.38 -7.50
N HIS A 14 14.32 -12.48 -8.37
CA HIS A 14 14.20 -11.06 -8.06
C HIS A 14 13.33 -10.82 -6.82
N TRP A 15 12.18 -11.47 -6.72
CA TRP A 15 11.31 -11.36 -5.54
C TRP A 15 11.99 -11.80 -4.25
N LEU A 16 12.77 -12.88 -4.30
CA LEU A 16 13.41 -13.46 -3.11
C LEU A 16 14.70 -12.75 -2.69
N GLU A 17 15.45 -12.18 -3.62
CA GLU A 17 16.84 -11.76 -3.40
C GLU A 17 17.07 -10.27 -3.67
N ASP A 18 16.31 -9.63 -4.56
CA ASP A 18 16.54 -8.23 -4.90
C ASP A 18 16.12 -7.31 -3.74
N PRO A 19 17.03 -6.47 -3.23
CA PRO A 19 16.77 -5.58 -2.10
C PRO A 19 15.56 -4.67 -2.28
N ILE A 20 15.20 -4.33 -3.51
CA ILE A 20 14.06 -3.45 -3.83
C ILE A 20 12.71 -4.05 -3.39
N TRP A 21 12.59 -5.37 -3.37
CA TRP A 21 11.37 -6.09 -3.03
C TRP A 21 11.31 -6.61 -1.60
N GLN A 22 12.44 -6.58 -0.85
CA GLN A 22 12.47 -7.23 0.47
C GLN A 22 11.53 -6.56 1.48
N GLY A 23 11.36 -5.24 1.45
CA GLY A 23 10.41 -4.54 2.31
C GLY A 23 8.95 -4.90 1.97
N THR A 24 8.62 -4.97 0.68
CA THR A 24 7.28 -5.39 0.24
C THR A 24 7.00 -6.83 0.65
N ARG A 25 8.00 -7.73 0.52
CA ARG A 25 7.89 -9.10 0.98
C ARG A 25 7.69 -9.20 2.49
N GLU A 26 8.49 -8.47 3.27
CA GLU A 26 8.38 -8.41 4.72
C GLU A 26 6.99 -7.91 5.16
N ALA A 27 6.47 -6.86 4.50
CA ALA A 27 5.13 -6.35 4.77
C ALA A 27 4.06 -7.40 4.49
N THR A 28 4.13 -8.06 3.33
CA THR A 28 3.18 -9.13 2.94
C THR A 28 3.24 -10.32 3.91
N GLU A 29 4.46 -10.79 4.24
CA GLU A 29 4.65 -11.92 5.17
C GLU A 29 4.18 -11.57 6.59
N SER A 30 4.39 -10.32 7.05
CA SER A 30 3.91 -9.83 8.34
C SER A 30 2.38 -9.81 8.42
N ILE A 31 1.72 -9.34 7.35
CA ILE A 31 0.25 -9.32 7.26
C ILE A 31 -0.31 -10.74 7.24
N MET A 32 0.24 -11.60 6.39
CA MET A 32 -0.20 -13.00 6.27
C MET A 32 0.04 -13.82 7.54
N GLY A 33 1.03 -13.45 8.35
CA GLY A 33 1.38 -14.11 9.61
C GLY A 33 0.62 -13.57 10.83
N ALA A 34 -0.26 -12.57 10.68
CA ALA A 34 -1.10 -12.12 11.78
C ALA A 34 -2.20 -13.15 12.08
N ASP A 35 -2.38 -13.48 13.35
CA ASP A 35 -3.37 -14.47 13.79
C ASP A 35 -4.80 -13.89 13.82
N ASP A 36 -4.93 -12.58 13.92
CA ASP A 36 -6.22 -11.89 13.97
C ASP A 36 -6.67 -11.47 12.57
N TYR A 37 -7.85 -11.94 12.16
CA TYR A 37 -8.46 -11.58 10.87
C TYR A 37 -8.68 -10.06 10.73
N LEU A 38 -9.12 -9.38 11.79
CA LEU A 38 -9.32 -7.93 11.75
C LEU A 38 -7.98 -7.18 11.63
N GLU A 39 -6.92 -7.70 12.25
CA GLU A 39 -5.56 -7.16 12.04
C GLU A 39 -5.13 -7.31 10.58
N GLN A 40 -5.31 -8.50 9.99
CA GLN A 40 -4.97 -8.72 8.57
C GLN A 40 -5.77 -7.79 7.66
N TYR A 41 -7.08 -7.65 7.93
CA TYR A 41 -7.97 -6.83 7.13
C TYR A 41 -7.61 -5.33 7.25
N PHE A 42 -7.34 -4.86 8.46
CA PHE A 42 -6.85 -3.49 8.72
C PHE A 42 -5.50 -3.24 8.05
N ALA A 43 -4.52 -4.11 8.30
CA ALA A 43 -3.17 -3.93 7.77
C ALA A 43 -3.14 -3.94 6.24
N THR A 44 -3.97 -4.76 5.59
CA THR A 44 -4.07 -4.81 4.14
C THR A 44 -4.70 -3.53 3.59
N ASN A 45 -5.93 -3.20 4.01
CA ASN A 45 -6.73 -2.17 3.34
C ASN A 45 -6.42 -0.75 3.81
N VAL A 46 -6.07 -0.58 5.10
CA VAL A 46 -5.79 0.74 5.68
C VAL A 46 -4.34 1.14 5.51
N VAL A 47 -3.40 0.19 5.61
CA VAL A 47 -1.97 0.51 5.65
C VAL A 47 -1.23 0.12 4.38
N PHE A 48 -1.27 -1.16 3.99
CA PHE A 48 -0.47 -1.67 2.86
C PHE A 48 -0.96 -1.12 1.51
N GLU A 49 -2.26 -1.09 1.29
CA GLU A 49 -2.82 -0.60 0.02
C GLU A 49 -2.40 0.84 -0.28
N PRO A 50 -2.64 1.86 0.56
CA PRO A 50 -2.22 3.22 0.24
C PRO A 50 -0.69 3.39 0.23
N MET A 51 0.03 2.78 1.18
CA MET A 51 1.46 3.05 1.37
C MET A 51 2.36 2.29 0.39
N VAL A 52 1.96 1.13 -0.09
CA VAL A 52 2.80 0.26 -0.93
C VAL A 52 2.13 -0.03 -2.27
N ALA A 53 0.91 -0.56 -2.26
CA ALA A 53 0.27 -1.05 -3.47
C ALA A 53 -0.18 0.09 -4.38
N GLU A 54 -0.90 1.09 -3.86
CA GLU A 54 -1.35 2.27 -4.63
C GLU A 54 -0.16 3.15 -5.02
N LEU A 55 0.80 3.35 -4.11
CA LEU A 55 2.06 4.04 -4.41
C LEU A 55 2.74 3.42 -5.65
N PHE A 56 2.82 2.10 -5.73
CA PHE A 56 3.42 1.41 -6.86
C PHE A 56 2.52 1.43 -8.10
N ARG A 57 1.23 1.09 -7.98
CA ARG A 57 0.31 1.03 -9.11
C ARG A 57 0.10 2.41 -9.73
N SER A 58 -0.40 3.35 -8.94
CA SER A 58 -0.80 4.68 -9.43
C SER A 58 0.36 5.66 -9.46
N GLY A 59 1.23 5.65 -8.48
CA GLY A 59 2.39 6.53 -8.38
C GLY A 59 3.52 6.18 -9.35
N PHE A 60 3.65 4.92 -9.77
CA PHE A 60 4.71 4.48 -10.67
C PHE A 60 4.18 3.84 -11.95
N VAL A 61 3.44 2.72 -11.88
CA VAL A 61 3.05 1.93 -13.06
C VAL A 61 2.20 2.74 -14.03
N MET A 62 1.20 3.47 -13.55
CA MET A 62 0.35 4.33 -14.37
C MET A 62 1.15 5.40 -15.11
N GLN A 63 2.14 6.00 -14.43
CA GLN A 63 3.00 7.04 -15.02
C GLN A 63 3.92 6.45 -16.08
N MET A 64 4.38 5.22 -15.87
CA MET A 64 5.30 4.53 -16.78
C MET A 64 4.60 3.99 -18.04
N ALA A 65 3.38 3.50 -17.92
CA ALA A 65 2.63 2.89 -19.00
C ALA A 65 2.52 3.86 -20.21
N ALA A 66 2.10 5.09 -19.96
CA ALA A 66 1.98 6.11 -21.00
C ALA A 66 3.33 6.39 -21.71
N ALA A 67 4.42 6.46 -20.96
CA ALA A 67 5.77 6.69 -21.51
C ALA A 67 6.30 5.52 -22.34
N GLN A 68 5.73 4.32 -22.19
CA GLN A 68 6.07 3.09 -22.92
C GLN A 68 5.07 2.74 -24.03
N ASN A 69 4.13 3.65 -24.35
CA ASN A 69 3.02 3.41 -25.29
C ASN A 69 2.13 2.21 -24.90
N ASP A 70 2.04 1.92 -23.61
CA ASP A 70 1.12 0.93 -23.07
C ASP A 70 -0.19 1.63 -22.69
N PHE A 71 -1.24 1.38 -23.46
CA PHE A 71 -2.57 1.93 -23.27
C PHE A 71 -3.52 0.94 -22.54
N SER A 72 -3.08 -0.28 -22.33
CA SER A 72 -3.87 -1.35 -21.69
C SER A 72 -3.74 -1.30 -20.17
N THR A 73 -2.51 -1.14 -19.66
CA THR A 73 -2.23 -1.10 -18.22
C THR A 73 -3.02 -0.01 -17.49
N PRO A 74 -3.15 1.25 -18.00
CA PRO A 74 -3.96 2.26 -17.34
C PRO A 74 -5.42 1.86 -17.13
N ALA A 75 -6.04 1.19 -18.10
CA ALA A 75 -7.41 0.73 -17.98
C ALA A 75 -7.56 -0.35 -16.89
N VAL A 76 -6.62 -1.30 -16.82
CA VAL A 76 -6.61 -2.35 -15.80
C VAL A 76 -6.37 -1.77 -14.41
N VAL A 77 -5.40 -0.88 -14.27
CA VAL A 77 -5.10 -0.23 -12.98
C VAL A 77 -6.27 0.63 -12.52
N SER A 78 -6.92 1.39 -13.43
CA SER A 78 -8.10 2.20 -13.06
C SER A 78 -9.26 1.34 -12.57
N ALA A 79 -9.46 0.14 -13.14
CA ALA A 79 -10.47 -0.79 -12.65
C ALA A 79 -10.11 -1.32 -11.25
N ALA A 80 -8.84 -1.67 -11.02
CA ALA A 80 -8.37 -2.11 -9.71
C ALA A 80 -8.50 -1.02 -8.63
N GLU A 81 -8.23 0.25 -9.00
CA GLU A 81 -8.43 1.38 -8.08
C GLU A 81 -9.91 1.59 -7.72
N ALA A 82 -10.83 1.42 -8.67
CA ALA A 82 -12.26 1.52 -8.40
C ALA A 82 -12.75 0.41 -7.45
N ASP A 83 -12.25 -0.82 -7.62
CA ASP A 83 -12.53 -1.94 -6.72
C ASP A 83 -11.95 -1.68 -5.32
N TYR A 84 -10.74 -1.11 -5.26
CA TYR A 84 -10.12 -0.74 -3.99
C TYR A 84 -10.93 0.35 -3.27
N GLU A 85 -11.38 1.40 -3.96
CA GLU A 85 -12.20 2.46 -3.35
C GLU A 85 -13.48 1.90 -2.71
N GLN A 86 -14.14 0.95 -3.39
CA GLN A 86 -15.32 0.30 -2.82
C GLN A 86 -14.99 -0.55 -1.58
N ASN A 87 -13.88 -1.28 -1.64
CA ASN A 87 -13.41 -2.09 -0.51
C ASN A 87 -12.97 -1.21 0.67
N LEU A 88 -12.31 -0.09 0.39
CA LEU A 88 -11.89 0.88 1.41
C LEU A 88 -13.09 1.51 2.11
N ALA A 89 -14.13 1.90 1.38
CA ALA A 89 -15.35 2.45 1.99
C ALA A 89 -15.97 1.48 3.01
N ASN A 90 -16.09 0.20 2.64
CA ASN A 90 -16.57 -0.84 3.55
C ASN A 90 -15.63 -1.05 4.75
N THR A 91 -14.33 -0.96 4.53
CA THR A 91 -13.30 -1.09 5.57
C THR A 91 -13.38 0.04 6.58
N VAL A 92 -13.47 1.28 6.09
CA VAL A 92 -13.59 2.48 6.93
C VAL A 92 -14.87 2.42 7.77
N GLU A 93 -16.00 2.05 7.16
CA GLU A 93 -17.25 1.90 7.89
C GLU A 93 -17.14 0.87 9.03
N LEU A 94 -16.57 -0.31 8.75
CA LEU A 94 -16.38 -1.35 9.75
C LEU A 94 -15.51 -0.86 10.92
N PHE A 95 -14.35 -0.29 10.65
CA PHE A 95 -13.45 0.15 11.71
C PHE A 95 -13.93 1.41 12.43
N HIS A 96 -14.66 2.28 11.75
CA HIS A 96 -15.35 3.41 12.39
C HIS A 96 -16.42 2.94 13.39
N LEU A 97 -17.24 1.93 13.02
CA LEU A 97 -18.21 1.34 13.94
C LEU A 97 -17.52 0.75 15.17
N LEU A 98 -16.42 0.02 15.00
CA LEU A 98 -15.64 -0.53 16.12
C LEU A 98 -15.01 0.58 16.99
N ALA A 99 -14.48 1.64 16.38
CA ALA A 99 -13.89 2.78 17.08
C ALA A 99 -14.90 3.62 17.84
N SER A 100 -16.17 3.64 17.39
CA SER A 100 -17.26 4.43 17.93
C SER A 100 -18.15 3.65 18.91
N ASP A 101 -17.84 2.37 19.17
CA ASP A 101 -18.60 1.54 20.10
C ASP A 101 -18.67 2.19 21.49
N PRO A 102 -19.85 2.36 22.10
CA PRO A 102 -20.00 3.08 23.36
C PRO A 102 -19.36 2.39 24.56
N GLU A 103 -19.16 1.06 24.51
CA GLU A 103 -18.58 0.27 25.60
C GLU A 103 -17.11 -0.05 25.35
N HIS A 104 -16.74 -0.37 24.13
CA HIS A 104 -15.42 -0.91 23.78
C HIS A 104 -14.59 0.01 22.85
N GLY A 105 -15.16 1.11 22.36
CA GLY A 105 -14.53 1.96 21.35
C GLY A 105 -13.14 2.47 21.73
N GLU A 106 -12.89 2.82 23.00
CA GLU A 106 -11.56 3.24 23.45
C GLU A 106 -10.54 2.09 23.38
N ALA A 107 -10.93 0.88 23.77
CA ALA A 107 -10.07 -0.29 23.69
C ALA A 107 -9.80 -0.67 22.23
N ASN A 108 -10.83 -0.64 21.38
CA ASN A 108 -10.71 -0.92 19.95
C ASN A 108 -9.77 0.06 19.24
N ARG A 109 -9.87 1.36 19.54
CA ARG A 109 -8.93 2.36 19.00
C ARG A 109 -7.49 2.07 19.38
N LYS A 110 -7.22 1.74 20.64
CA LYS A 110 -5.86 1.37 21.08
C LYS A 110 -5.29 0.15 20.37
N VAL A 111 -6.14 -0.85 20.10
CA VAL A 111 -5.73 -2.03 19.33
C VAL A 111 -5.39 -1.64 17.89
N MET A 112 -6.26 -0.89 17.21
CA MET A 112 -6.01 -0.41 15.84
C MET A 112 -4.78 0.51 15.74
N GLU A 113 -4.56 1.39 16.72
CA GLU A 113 -3.37 2.23 16.80
C GLU A 113 -2.08 1.39 16.94
N GLY A 114 -2.14 0.28 17.70
CA GLY A 114 -1.06 -0.69 17.79
C GLY A 114 -0.78 -1.42 16.47
N TRP A 115 -1.82 -1.80 15.74
CA TRP A 115 -1.68 -2.37 14.38
C TRP A 115 -1.10 -1.36 13.39
N LEU A 116 -1.55 -0.10 13.48
CA LEU A 116 -1.03 0.98 12.65
C LEU A 116 0.47 1.22 12.91
N GLU A 117 0.89 1.25 14.16
CA GLU A 117 2.31 1.38 14.51
C GLU A 117 3.15 0.22 13.95
N LYS A 118 2.71 -1.02 14.17
CA LYS A 118 3.38 -2.24 13.70
C LYS A 118 3.51 -2.26 12.19
N HIS A 119 2.40 -2.19 11.48
CA HIS A 119 2.37 -2.37 10.02
C HIS A 119 2.77 -1.09 9.28
N GLY A 120 2.53 0.09 9.85
CA GLY A 120 2.94 1.37 9.30
C GLY A 120 4.45 1.50 9.14
N ALA A 121 5.21 1.12 10.16
CA ALA A 121 6.68 1.12 10.10
C ALA A 121 7.22 0.19 9.01
N ILE A 122 6.64 -1.01 8.88
CA ILE A 122 7.05 -2.00 7.85
C ILE A 122 6.69 -1.49 6.45
N CYS A 123 5.48 -0.97 6.25
CA CYS A 123 5.03 -0.44 4.96
C CYS A 123 5.80 0.82 4.55
N ALA A 124 6.14 1.70 5.49
CA ALA A 124 7.00 2.86 5.20
C ALA A 124 8.40 2.44 4.73
N LYS A 125 9.00 1.43 5.36
CA LYS A 125 10.25 0.83 4.92
C LYS A 125 10.10 0.24 3.51
N ALA A 126 9.03 -0.51 3.26
CA ALA A 126 8.74 -1.09 1.95
C ALA A 126 8.62 -0.01 0.86
N ALA A 127 7.83 1.03 1.11
CA ALA A 127 7.66 2.16 0.20
C ALA A 127 8.99 2.83 -0.14
N ASN A 128 9.83 3.11 0.87
CA ASN A 128 11.14 3.72 0.66
C ASN A 128 12.09 2.82 -0.14
N GLN A 129 12.01 1.50 0.00
CA GLN A 129 12.83 0.56 -0.78
C GLN A 129 12.42 0.52 -2.26
N LEU A 130 11.19 0.91 -2.61
CA LEU A 130 10.76 1.05 -4.00
C LEU A 130 11.29 2.32 -4.68
N GLN A 131 11.80 3.30 -3.94
CA GLN A 131 12.29 4.58 -4.49
C GLN A 131 13.21 4.44 -5.71
N PRO A 132 14.17 3.49 -5.80
CA PRO A 132 15.04 3.35 -6.97
C PRO A 132 14.28 3.13 -8.29
N LEU A 133 13.04 2.60 -8.25
CA LEU A 133 12.21 2.43 -9.45
C LEU A 133 11.96 3.78 -10.15
N TRP A 134 11.75 4.86 -9.41
CA TRP A 134 11.50 6.20 -9.97
C TRP A 134 12.69 6.81 -10.70
N SER A 135 13.90 6.25 -10.52
CA SER A 135 15.10 6.68 -11.26
C SER A 135 15.30 5.96 -12.58
N GLN A 136 14.61 4.82 -12.81
CA GLN A 136 14.77 4.01 -14.02
C GLN A 136 14.16 4.61 -15.30
N PRO A 137 13.01 5.31 -15.25
CA PRO A 137 12.41 5.89 -16.45
C PRO A 137 13.28 6.94 -17.10
N ARG A 138 13.37 6.89 -18.44
CA ARG A 138 14.04 7.96 -19.23
C ARG A 138 13.26 9.26 -19.20
N VAL A 139 11.94 9.18 -19.11
CA VAL A 139 11.03 10.35 -18.96
C VAL A 139 10.49 10.30 -17.55
N LYS A 140 10.86 11.26 -16.72
CA LYS A 140 10.35 11.39 -15.35
C LYS A 140 9.02 12.14 -15.40
N VAL A 141 7.95 11.48 -15.02
CA VAL A 141 6.60 12.05 -14.99
C VAL A 141 6.22 12.50 -13.57
N ALA A 142 6.64 11.75 -12.54
CA ALA A 142 6.42 12.06 -11.13
C ALA A 142 7.71 11.91 -10.32
N GLN A 143 7.78 12.57 -9.18
CA GLN A 143 8.85 12.38 -8.21
C GLN A 143 8.38 11.38 -7.14
N PHE A 144 9.30 10.54 -6.65
CA PHE A 144 9.00 9.62 -5.57
C PHE A 144 8.49 10.35 -4.33
N THR A 145 9.11 11.47 -3.97
CA THR A 145 8.73 12.29 -2.81
C THR A 145 7.27 12.74 -2.86
N ASP A 146 6.79 13.13 -4.04
CA ASP A 146 5.40 13.58 -4.21
C ASP A 146 4.42 12.41 -4.10
N ALA A 147 4.76 11.26 -4.73
CA ALA A 147 3.97 10.04 -4.64
C ALA A 147 3.91 9.51 -3.20
N PHE A 148 5.03 9.51 -2.49
CA PHE A 148 5.11 9.08 -1.11
C PHE A 148 4.33 10.01 -0.17
N ALA A 149 4.42 11.32 -0.37
CA ALA A 149 3.64 12.30 0.39
C ALA A 149 2.14 12.12 0.16
N ALA A 150 1.71 11.84 -1.08
CA ALA A 150 0.31 11.56 -1.39
C ALA A 150 -0.18 10.29 -0.67
N ALA A 151 0.61 9.21 -0.70
CA ALA A 151 0.32 7.96 0.01
C ALA A 151 0.19 8.17 1.53
N SER A 152 1.13 8.92 2.13
CA SER A 152 1.11 9.24 3.56
C SER A 152 -0.10 10.09 3.95
N ASN A 153 -0.45 11.09 3.12
CA ASN A 153 -1.63 11.92 3.37
C ASN A 153 -2.93 11.10 3.25
N ARG A 154 -2.98 10.15 2.30
CA ARG A 154 -4.12 9.25 2.17
C ARG A 154 -4.28 8.35 3.38
N LEU A 155 -3.20 7.74 3.87
CA LEU A 155 -3.22 6.95 5.12
C LEU A 155 -3.76 7.78 6.29
N LYS A 156 -3.28 9.03 6.44
CA LYS A 156 -3.74 9.94 7.50
C LYS A 156 -5.24 10.22 7.40
N ALA A 157 -5.73 10.54 6.20
CA ALA A 157 -7.14 10.80 5.97
C ALA A 157 -8.03 9.56 6.32
N ILE A 158 -7.59 8.35 5.93
CA ILE A 158 -8.28 7.10 6.28
C ILE A 158 -8.34 6.92 7.81
N CYS A 159 -7.22 7.13 8.51
CA CYS A 159 -7.17 7.00 9.96
C CYS A 159 -8.06 8.03 10.68
N GLU A 160 -8.10 9.28 10.18
CA GLU A 160 -8.98 10.33 10.68
C GLU A 160 -10.45 9.96 10.52
N GLU A 161 -10.83 9.39 9.38
CA GLU A 161 -12.21 8.95 9.10
C GLU A 161 -12.62 7.77 9.97
N ILE A 162 -11.71 6.83 10.25
CA ILE A 162 -11.93 5.74 11.23
C ILE A 162 -12.04 6.30 12.66
N GLY A 163 -11.38 7.39 12.98
CA GLY A 163 -11.34 8.01 14.31
C GLY A 163 -10.20 7.50 15.19
N ILE A 164 -9.08 7.10 14.60
CA ILE A 164 -7.84 6.69 15.28
C ILE A 164 -6.73 7.71 15.08
N LYS A 165 -5.79 7.75 16.03
CA LYS A 165 -4.65 8.67 15.98
C LYS A 165 -3.53 8.08 15.14
N VAL A 166 -2.97 8.90 14.26
CA VAL A 166 -1.73 8.58 13.57
C VAL A 166 -0.56 8.95 14.47
N PRO A 167 0.38 8.02 14.77
CA PRO A 167 1.58 8.33 15.54
C PRO A 167 2.37 9.47 14.89
N GLU A 168 2.95 10.38 15.67
CA GLU A 168 3.78 11.50 15.15
C GLU A 168 4.98 11.01 14.32
N ALA A 169 5.43 9.78 14.55
CA ALA A 169 6.51 9.13 13.78
C ALA A 169 6.01 8.32 12.57
N ALA A 170 4.72 8.29 12.30
CA ALA A 170 4.21 7.66 11.08
C ALA A 170 4.60 8.50 9.85
N PRO A 171 4.97 7.87 8.74
CA PRO A 171 5.51 8.53 7.56
C PRO A 171 4.55 9.52 6.93
#